data_5e361b673416cfecbb0a9cd53544c0aa
#
_entry.id   5e361b673416cfecbb0a9cd53544c0aa
#
_cell.length_a   1.000
_cell.length_b   1.000
_cell.length_c   1.000
_cell.angle_alpha   90.00
_cell.angle_beta   90.00
_cell.angle_gamma   90.00
#
_symmetry.space_group_name_H-M   'P 1'
#
loop_
_entity.id
_entity.type
_entity.pdbx_description
1 polymer ?
#
loop_
_entity_poly.entity_id
_entity_poly.type
_entity_poly.pdbx_seq_one_letter_code
_entity_poly.pdbx_strand_id
1 'polypeptide(L)'
;MPYISVNIGKALSDEEKVKLMEAIASDISILPGETAQNSMLNVIDGSSMYINREQKDLAFVDIRVLGPFALEAKDELVVALTKDITDICGIPTESQYCNIVEMDGWGSRGHFHK
;
A
#
# COMPACT_ATOMS: atom_id res chain seq x y z
N MET A 1 12.33 -0.34 6.11
CA MET A 1 11.24 -0.45 7.12
C MET A 1 10.05 0.41 6.68
N PRO A 2 9.21 -0.08 5.80
CA PRO A 2 8.07 0.71 5.34
C PRO A 2 6.84 0.58 6.24
N TYR A 3 6.05 1.62 6.23
CA TYR A 3 4.68 1.58 6.73
C TYR A 3 3.74 1.73 5.54
N ILE A 4 2.74 0.85 5.43
CA ILE A 4 1.82 0.82 4.31
C ILE A 4 0.40 0.84 4.84
N SER A 5 -0.34 1.89 4.50
CA SER A 5 -1.77 1.99 4.83
C SER A 5 -2.58 1.73 3.56
N VAL A 6 -3.38 0.68 3.59
CA VAL A 6 -4.22 0.27 2.46
C VAL A 6 -5.66 0.63 2.79
N ASN A 7 -6.18 1.63 2.09
CA ASN A 7 -7.52 2.16 2.35
C ASN A 7 -8.46 1.68 1.24
N ILE A 8 -9.46 0.89 1.62
CA ILE A 8 -10.38 0.24 0.69
C ILE A 8 -11.80 0.75 0.94
N GLY A 9 -12.43 1.29 -0.09
CA GLY A 9 -13.77 1.85 -0.04
C GLY A 9 -14.89 0.83 -0.22
N LYS A 10 -14.68 -0.39 0.25
CA LYS A 10 -15.71 -1.43 0.30
C LYS A 10 -15.40 -2.36 1.45
N ALA A 11 -16.40 -3.08 1.94
CA ALA A 11 -16.17 -4.07 2.98
C ALA A 11 -15.46 -5.29 2.41
N LEU A 12 -14.46 -5.78 3.14
CA LEU A 12 -13.71 -6.99 2.79
C LEU A 12 -13.97 -8.06 3.85
N SER A 13 -13.93 -9.32 3.43
CA SER A 13 -13.92 -10.43 4.39
C SER A 13 -12.55 -10.50 5.07
N ASP A 14 -12.49 -11.20 6.20
CA ASP A 14 -11.22 -11.41 6.89
C ASP A 14 -10.22 -12.14 5.98
N GLU A 15 -10.71 -13.09 5.18
CA GLU A 15 -9.88 -13.81 4.22
C GLU A 15 -9.30 -12.89 3.15
N GLU A 16 -10.12 -11.99 2.63
CA GLU A 16 -9.65 -11.01 1.63
C GLU A 16 -8.60 -10.07 2.22
N LYS A 17 -8.79 -9.63 3.46
CA LYS A 17 -7.80 -8.78 4.14
C LYS A 17 -6.45 -9.48 4.29
N VAL A 18 -6.47 -10.76 4.66
CA VAL A 18 -5.24 -11.54 4.81
C VAL A 18 -4.56 -11.73 3.45
N LYS A 19 -5.32 -12.06 2.42
CA LYS A 19 -4.78 -12.19 1.06
C LYS A 19 -4.14 -10.90 0.57
N LEU A 20 -4.81 -9.78 0.82
CA LEU A 20 -4.32 -8.47 0.42
C LEU A 20 -3.03 -8.11 1.18
N MET A 21 -3.01 -8.34 2.48
CA MET A 21 -1.81 -8.11 3.31
C MET A 21 -0.63 -8.94 2.79
N GLU A 22 -0.85 -10.23 2.53
CA GLU A 22 0.21 -11.12 2.05
C GLU A 22 0.76 -10.68 0.69
N ALA A 23 -0.12 -10.31 -0.23
CA ALA A 23 0.28 -9.87 -1.57
C ALA A 23 1.11 -8.59 -1.50
N ILE A 24 0.65 -7.60 -0.75
CA ILE A 24 1.33 -6.31 -0.64
C ILE A 24 2.66 -6.48 0.11
N ALA A 25 2.68 -7.28 1.16
CA ALA A 25 3.92 -7.57 1.89
C ALA A 25 4.97 -8.20 0.98
N SER A 26 4.56 -9.09 0.08
CA SER A 26 5.45 -9.68 -0.91
C SER A 26 5.97 -8.65 -1.91
N ASP A 27 5.11 -7.75 -2.35
CA ASP A 27 5.46 -6.77 -3.39
C ASP A 27 6.49 -5.76 -2.92
N ILE A 28 6.56 -5.48 -1.61
CA ILE A 28 7.42 -4.40 -1.10
C ILE A 28 8.90 -4.66 -1.40
N SER A 29 9.31 -5.91 -1.59
CA SER A 29 10.68 -6.27 -1.93
C SER A 29 11.09 -5.81 -3.34
N ILE A 30 10.14 -5.31 -4.12
CA ILE A 30 10.44 -4.64 -5.40
C ILE A 30 11.30 -3.40 -5.13
N LEU A 31 11.07 -2.73 -4.00
CA LEU A 31 11.97 -1.65 -3.58
C LEU A 31 13.24 -2.28 -3.01
N PRO A 32 14.43 -1.97 -3.60
CA PRO A 32 15.67 -2.60 -3.16
C PRO A 32 15.95 -2.42 -1.67
N GLY A 33 16.20 -3.52 -0.99
CA GLY A 33 16.51 -3.52 0.44
C GLY A 33 15.29 -3.60 1.36
N GLU A 34 14.08 -3.51 0.83
CA GLU A 34 12.87 -3.64 1.63
C GLU A 34 12.39 -5.09 1.66
N THR A 35 11.79 -5.50 2.77
CA THR A 35 11.33 -6.88 2.97
C THR A 35 9.96 -6.91 3.63
N ALA A 36 9.22 -7.97 3.36
CA ALA A 36 7.95 -8.23 4.04
C ALA A 36 8.12 -8.27 5.56
N GLN A 37 9.23 -8.81 6.02
CA GLN A 37 9.51 -9.04 7.43
C GLN A 37 9.58 -7.75 8.24
N ASN A 38 10.04 -6.66 7.61
CA ASN A 38 10.22 -5.36 8.26
C ASN A 38 9.12 -4.38 7.90
N SER A 39 8.08 -4.82 7.22
CA SER A 39 6.99 -3.95 6.77
C SER A 39 5.83 -4.00 7.75
N MET A 40 5.30 -2.83 8.07
CA MET A 40 4.09 -2.70 8.87
C MET A 40 2.95 -2.32 7.94
N LEU A 41 1.90 -3.13 7.93
CA LEU A 41 0.73 -2.90 7.08
C LEU A 41 -0.50 -2.65 7.93
N ASN A 42 -1.33 -1.74 7.46
CA ASN A 42 -2.64 -1.46 8.04
C ASN A 42 -3.66 -1.55 6.92
N VAL A 43 -4.57 -2.51 7.00
CA VAL A 43 -5.64 -2.69 6.02
C VAL A 43 -6.93 -2.13 6.61
N ILE A 44 -7.42 -1.06 6.01
CA ILE A 44 -8.63 -0.36 6.45
C ILE A 44 -9.67 -0.55 5.35
N ASP A 45 -10.74 -1.28 5.66
CA ASP A 45 -11.82 -1.53 4.72
C ASP A 45 -13.11 -0.81 5.14
N GLY A 46 -14.09 -0.82 4.26
CA GLY A 46 -15.40 -0.24 4.56
C GLY A 46 -15.41 1.27 4.68
N SER A 47 -14.38 1.93 4.18
CA SER A 47 -14.28 3.40 4.24
C SER A 47 -15.25 4.06 3.26
N SER A 48 -15.81 5.20 3.67
CA SER A 48 -16.61 6.02 2.77
C SER A 48 -15.68 6.86 1.92
N MET A 49 -15.46 6.43 0.69
CA MET A 49 -14.54 7.09 -0.23
C MET A 49 -15.28 7.64 -1.44
N TYR A 50 -14.90 8.82 -1.85
CA TYR A 50 -15.58 9.56 -2.90
C TYR A 50 -14.59 10.06 -3.94
N ILE A 51 -14.99 10.02 -5.20
CA ILE A 51 -14.29 10.67 -6.30
C ILE A 51 -15.33 11.40 -7.14
N ASN A 52 -15.02 12.62 -7.55
CA ASN A 52 -15.97 13.47 -8.28
C ASN A 52 -17.34 13.52 -7.58
N ARG A 53 -17.35 13.61 -6.23
CA ARG A 53 -18.55 13.70 -5.39
C ARG A 53 -19.42 12.45 -5.37
N GLU A 54 -18.97 11.35 -5.96
CA GLU A 54 -19.69 10.09 -5.98
C GLU A 54 -19.00 9.07 -5.08
N GLN A 55 -19.78 8.39 -4.27
CA GLN A 55 -19.26 7.27 -3.48
C GLN A 55 -19.07 6.07 -4.39
N LYS A 56 -17.87 5.51 -4.36
CA LYS A 56 -17.50 4.36 -5.18
C LYS A 56 -16.60 3.43 -4.40
N ASP A 57 -16.43 2.22 -4.91
CA ASP A 57 -15.42 1.28 -4.44
C ASP A 57 -14.06 1.78 -4.95
N LEU A 58 -13.35 2.49 -4.09
CA LEU A 58 -12.06 3.10 -4.39
C LEU A 58 -10.98 2.50 -3.51
N ALA A 59 -9.72 2.72 -3.89
CA ALA A 59 -8.59 2.32 -3.07
C ALA A 59 -7.51 3.38 -3.10
N PHE A 60 -6.87 3.59 -1.95
CA PHE A 60 -5.67 4.42 -1.84
C PHE A 60 -4.64 3.69 -1.01
N VAL A 61 -3.44 3.52 -1.56
CA VAL A 61 -2.31 2.94 -0.83
C VAL A 61 -1.32 4.05 -0.50
N ASP A 62 -1.10 4.25 0.79
CA ASP A 62 -0.17 5.26 1.30
C ASP A 62 1.05 4.54 1.86
N ILE A 63 2.20 4.74 1.21
CA ILE A 63 3.45 4.08 1.58
C ILE A 63 4.42 5.12 2.09
N ARG A 64 4.98 4.86 3.28
CA ARG A 64 6.05 5.66 3.86
C ARG A 64 7.28 4.79 4.03
N VAL A 65 8.39 5.24 3.52
CA VAL A 65 9.62 4.42 3.47
C VAL A 65 10.84 5.32 3.49
N LEU A 66 11.94 4.82 4.05
CA LEU A 66 13.23 5.50 3.94
C LEU A 66 13.73 5.37 2.51
N GLY A 67 13.87 6.50 1.83
CA GLY A 67 14.36 6.55 0.46
C GLY A 67 15.81 7.01 0.39
N PRO A 68 16.30 7.35 -0.82
CA PRO A 68 15.51 7.41 -2.06
C PRO A 68 15.48 6.08 -2.83
N PHE A 69 14.54 5.99 -3.75
CA PHE A 69 14.41 4.85 -4.67
C PHE A 69 14.30 5.35 -6.10
N ALA A 70 14.75 4.52 -7.04
CA ALA A 70 14.65 4.84 -8.47
C ALA A 70 13.17 4.90 -8.89
N LEU A 71 12.87 5.77 -9.84
CA LEU A 71 11.53 5.91 -10.37
C LEU A 71 10.99 4.58 -10.90
N GLU A 72 11.83 3.80 -11.58
CA GLU A 72 11.46 2.52 -12.18
C GLU A 72 11.02 1.51 -11.11
N ALA A 73 11.69 1.47 -9.98
CA ALA A 73 11.32 0.58 -8.87
C ALA A 73 9.98 0.99 -8.26
N LYS A 74 9.78 2.29 -8.09
CA LYS A 74 8.51 2.81 -7.56
C LYS A 74 7.35 2.51 -8.51
N ASP A 75 7.56 2.69 -9.81
CA ASP A 75 6.54 2.38 -10.81
C ASP A 75 6.20 0.89 -10.81
N GLU A 76 7.21 0.03 -10.77
CA GLU A 76 7.00 -1.43 -10.72
C GLU A 76 6.20 -1.83 -9.49
N LEU A 77 6.49 -1.23 -8.34
CA LEU A 77 5.74 -1.49 -7.11
C LEU A 77 4.28 -1.07 -7.25
N VAL A 78 4.02 0.12 -7.77
CA VAL A 78 2.66 0.62 -7.94
C VAL A 78 1.87 -0.27 -8.90
N VAL A 79 2.50 -0.74 -9.97
CA VAL A 79 1.86 -1.69 -10.91
C VAL A 79 1.45 -2.97 -10.18
N ALA A 80 2.35 -3.53 -9.38
CA ALA A 80 2.08 -4.77 -8.64
C ALA A 80 0.95 -4.59 -7.62
N LEU A 81 0.99 -3.51 -6.83
CA LEU A 81 -0.04 -3.23 -5.82
C LEU A 81 -1.41 -3.04 -6.46
N THR A 82 -1.46 -2.29 -7.55
CA THR A 82 -2.71 -2.02 -8.26
C THR A 82 -3.33 -3.31 -8.77
N LYS A 83 -2.51 -4.19 -9.34
CA LYS A 83 -2.97 -5.50 -9.81
C LYS A 83 -3.53 -6.35 -8.67
N ASP A 84 -2.85 -6.38 -7.53
CA ASP A 84 -3.30 -7.16 -6.37
C ASP A 84 -4.66 -6.68 -5.87
N ILE A 85 -4.85 -5.38 -5.78
CA ILE A 85 -6.11 -4.82 -5.31
C ILE A 85 -7.23 -5.13 -6.29
N THR A 86 -6.98 -5.05 -7.59
CA THR A 86 -7.97 -5.43 -8.60
C THR A 86 -8.31 -6.92 -8.48
N ASP A 87 -7.30 -7.78 -8.39
CA ASP A 87 -7.51 -9.23 -8.37
C ASP A 87 -8.21 -9.69 -7.10
N ILE A 88 -7.89 -9.11 -5.95
CA ILE A 88 -8.43 -9.54 -4.65
C ILE A 88 -9.73 -8.82 -4.30
N CYS A 89 -9.80 -7.52 -4.54
CA CYS A 89 -10.92 -6.69 -4.10
C CYS A 89 -11.93 -6.38 -5.20
N GLY A 90 -11.59 -6.65 -6.46
CA GLY A 90 -12.47 -6.34 -7.59
C GLY A 90 -12.56 -4.86 -7.91
N ILE A 91 -11.61 -4.05 -7.43
CA ILE A 91 -11.59 -2.62 -7.69
C ILE A 91 -10.80 -2.35 -8.97
N PRO A 92 -11.39 -1.68 -9.97
CA PRO A 92 -10.69 -1.46 -11.24
C PRO A 92 -9.50 -0.50 -11.07
N THR A 93 -8.53 -0.63 -11.97
CA THR A 93 -7.29 0.14 -11.96
C THR A 93 -7.54 1.64 -11.89
N GLU A 94 -8.50 2.14 -12.64
CA GLU A 94 -8.82 3.57 -12.71
C GLU A 94 -9.45 4.12 -11.42
N SER A 95 -9.81 3.23 -10.49
CA SER A 95 -10.39 3.60 -9.19
C SER A 95 -9.36 3.54 -8.06
N GLN A 96 -8.09 3.50 -8.39
CA GLN A 96 -7.02 3.35 -7.41
C GLN A 96 -5.96 4.44 -7.54
N TYR A 97 -5.58 4.99 -6.40
CA TYR A 97 -4.41 5.86 -6.29
C TYR A 97 -3.41 5.25 -5.31
N CYS A 98 -2.15 5.59 -5.50
CA CYS A 98 -1.07 5.17 -4.60
C CYS A 98 -0.04 6.30 -4.52
N ASN A 99 0.57 6.47 -3.36
CA ASN A 99 1.71 7.37 -3.23
C ASN A 99 2.80 6.70 -2.40
N ILE A 100 4.04 7.00 -2.76
CA ILE A 100 5.23 6.54 -2.03
C ILE A 100 5.92 7.78 -1.50
N VAL A 101 5.86 7.98 -0.17
CA VAL A 101 6.49 9.10 0.51
C VAL A 101 7.85 8.65 0.99
N GLU A 102 8.89 9.22 0.41
CA GLU A 102 10.26 8.89 0.78
C GLU A 102 10.71 9.79 1.93
N MET A 103 11.00 9.15 3.07
CA MET A 103 11.36 9.83 4.31
C MET A 103 12.88 9.86 4.43
N ASP A 104 13.42 10.88 5.09
CA ASP A 104 14.84 10.98 5.36
C ASP A 104 15.20 10.64 6.82
N GLY A 105 14.22 10.24 7.60
CA GLY A 105 14.39 9.81 8.97
C GLY A 105 13.28 8.85 9.38
N TRP A 106 13.53 8.01 10.37
CA TRP A 106 12.60 6.96 10.78
C TRP A 106 12.76 6.64 12.27
N GLY A 107 11.64 6.54 12.96
CA GLY A 107 11.63 6.05 14.34
C GLY A 107 11.34 4.58 14.39
N SER A 108 12.20 3.79 14.99
CA SER A 108 11.98 2.36 15.18
C SER A 108 12.64 1.86 16.42
N ARG A 109 12.02 0.91 17.08
CA ARG A 109 12.53 0.28 18.30
C ARG A 109 12.93 1.28 19.38
N GLY A 110 12.17 2.38 19.49
CA GLY A 110 12.38 3.39 20.50
C GLY A 110 13.42 4.45 20.19
N HIS A 111 14.02 4.43 19.01
CA HIS A 111 15.03 5.39 18.59
C HIS A 111 14.72 5.97 17.22
N PHE A 112 15.17 7.21 17.01
CA PHE A 112 15.05 7.86 15.69
C PHE A 112 16.35 7.69 14.92
N HIS A 113 16.24 7.27 13.67
CA HIS A 113 17.37 7.05 12.75
C HIS A 113 17.26 7.96 11.54
N LYS A 114 18.40 8.41 11.10
CA LYS A 114 18.48 9.24 9.91
C LYS A 114 19.24 8.54 8.79
#